data_f5f7614458200cc296cb506251ec8120
#
_entry.id   f5f7614458200cc296cb506251ec8120
#
_cell.length_a   1.000
_cell.length_b   1.000
_cell.length_c   1.000
_cell.angle_alpha   90.00
_cell.angle_beta   90.00
_cell.angle_gamma   90.00
#
_symmetry.space_group_name_H-M   'P 1'
#
loop_
_entity.id
_entity.type
_entity.pdbx_description
1 polymer ?
#
loop_
_entity_poly.entity_id
_entity_poly.type
_entity_poly.pdbx_seq_one_letter_code
_entity_poly.pdbx_strand_id
1 'polypeptide(L)'
;MLITPVPGVNAETLRWTLTNVRNSLTKVQPSGPERAAERACRYLEWVHEARRLLRGQIRPAELEYLLPSQDYEVVLAAIAAHAASNHLASERVFNGLIATQLDERGGAFDAALSDLDKQIKRFQQQRDAELVVLDTNIYMHHPQKLGDIDLAGELRLGNADIHILVPLVVIDELDKGKRAGGDRGYRAAYAVSYIDKIAQAGGRIHAGHSSSEGHPRGKVTVEVVLDPPGHARLPNNDDEIVARAVDIQTLAGRPIRLVTYDVKMRMRGRDAGLRVDKLEEPEKDEKPSRRRRRDAD
;
A
#
# COMPACT_ATOMS: atom_id res chain seq x y z
N MET A 1 -0.40 -12.50 5.37
CA MET A 1 -0.11 -11.07 5.67
C MET A 1 0.53 -10.47 4.42
N LEU A 2 0.06 -9.33 3.95
CA LEU A 2 0.66 -8.66 2.80
C LEU A 2 2.02 -8.07 3.20
N ILE A 3 3.05 -8.39 2.44
CA ILE A 3 4.38 -7.79 2.59
C ILE A 3 4.45 -6.59 1.66
N THR A 4 4.81 -5.43 2.21
CA THR A 4 4.94 -4.18 1.47
C THR A 4 6.40 -3.72 1.52
N PRO A 5 7.04 -3.45 0.36
CA PRO A 5 8.39 -2.89 0.36
C PRO A 5 8.42 -1.57 1.13
N VAL A 6 9.49 -1.32 1.89
CA VAL A 6 9.66 0.01 2.50
C VAL A 6 9.94 1.07 1.41
N PRO A 7 9.63 2.37 1.67
CA PRO A 7 9.91 3.43 0.72
C PRO A 7 11.35 3.40 0.19
N GLY A 8 11.50 3.50 -1.13
CA GLY A 8 12.79 3.42 -1.81
C GLY A 8 13.25 2.01 -2.21
N VAL A 9 12.57 0.96 -1.78
CA VAL A 9 12.85 -0.42 -2.22
C VAL A 9 11.94 -0.78 -3.39
N ASN A 10 12.52 -1.26 -4.48
CA ASN A 10 11.77 -1.72 -5.63
C ASN A 10 11.06 -3.06 -5.33
N ALA A 11 9.75 -3.16 -5.65
CA ALA A 11 8.95 -4.34 -5.37
C ALA A 11 9.45 -5.62 -6.08
N GLU A 12 9.96 -5.50 -7.31
CA GLU A 12 10.56 -6.64 -8.03
C GLU A 12 11.87 -7.11 -7.39
N THR A 13 12.67 -6.17 -6.87
CA THR A 13 13.89 -6.51 -6.12
C THR A 13 13.54 -7.24 -4.82
N LEU A 14 12.54 -6.77 -4.09
CA LEU A 14 12.05 -7.46 -2.90
C LEU A 14 11.53 -8.86 -3.25
N ARG A 15 10.73 -8.98 -4.31
CA ARG A 15 10.23 -10.27 -4.80
C ARG A 15 11.37 -11.26 -5.08
N TRP A 16 12.40 -10.79 -5.76
CA TRP A 16 13.59 -11.59 -6.03
C TRP A 16 14.30 -12.02 -4.73
N THR A 17 14.47 -11.09 -3.77
CA THR A 17 15.08 -11.40 -2.46
C THR A 17 14.27 -12.44 -1.70
N LEU A 18 12.93 -12.26 -1.60
CA LEU A 18 12.04 -13.22 -0.94
C LEU A 18 12.11 -14.61 -1.60
N THR A 19 12.14 -14.66 -2.94
CA THR A 19 12.28 -15.92 -3.70
C THR A 19 13.59 -16.62 -3.38
N ASN A 20 14.70 -15.88 -3.35
CA ASN A 20 16.01 -16.47 -3.03
C ASN A 20 16.09 -16.97 -1.59
N VAL A 21 15.56 -16.20 -0.63
CA VAL A 21 15.50 -16.62 0.78
C VAL A 21 14.64 -17.87 0.91
N ARG A 22 13.45 -17.89 0.30
CA ARG A 22 12.56 -19.05 0.31
C ARG A 22 13.24 -20.28 -0.30
N ASN A 23 13.88 -20.15 -1.45
CA ASN A 23 14.56 -21.26 -2.11
C ASN A 23 15.76 -21.78 -1.30
N SER A 24 16.43 -20.91 -0.56
CA SER A 24 17.56 -21.32 0.28
C SER A 24 17.17 -22.20 1.48
N LEU A 25 15.88 -22.30 1.83
CA LEU A 25 15.36 -23.28 2.80
C LEU A 25 15.73 -24.73 2.42
N THR A 26 15.84 -25.02 1.13
CA THR A 26 16.24 -26.37 0.68
C THR A 26 17.62 -26.79 1.19
N LYS A 27 18.51 -25.83 1.46
CA LYS A 27 19.85 -26.08 2.03
C LYS A 27 19.81 -26.57 3.47
N VAL A 28 18.69 -26.38 4.18
CA VAL A 28 18.46 -26.84 5.55
C VAL A 28 17.89 -28.26 5.57
N GLN A 29 17.36 -28.74 4.45
CA GLN A 29 16.87 -30.13 4.33
C GLN A 29 18.05 -31.12 4.37
N PRO A 30 17.91 -32.27 5.06
CA PRO A 30 18.99 -33.23 5.13
C PRO A 30 19.25 -33.86 3.76
N SER A 31 20.49 -33.89 3.36
CA SER A 31 20.96 -34.61 2.16
C SER A 31 21.46 -36.02 2.46
N GLY A 32 21.37 -36.50 3.74
CA GLY A 32 21.82 -37.77 4.22
C GLY A 32 21.58 -37.95 5.73
N PRO A 33 22.13 -39.00 6.35
CA PRO A 33 22.08 -39.21 7.79
C PRO A 33 22.86 -38.09 8.50
N GLU A 34 22.15 -37.26 9.20
CA GLU A 34 22.65 -36.05 9.87
C GLU A 34 22.09 -35.94 11.29
N ARG A 35 22.87 -35.38 12.22
CA ARG A 35 22.44 -35.10 13.59
C ARG A 35 21.48 -33.95 13.61
N ALA A 36 20.43 -34.06 14.43
CA ALA A 36 19.44 -33.01 14.59
C ALA A 36 20.05 -31.63 14.98
N ALA A 37 21.09 -31.66 15.80
CA ALA A 37 21.80 -30.43 16.20
C ALA A 37 22.48 -29.71 15.02
N GLU A 38 23.09 -30.45 14.09
CA GLU A 38 23.72 -29.87 12.90
C GLU A 38 22.68 -29.25 11.98
N ARG A 39 21.55 -29.92 11.78
CA ARG A 39 20.41 -29.40 11.03
C ARG A 39 19.83 -28.13 11.67
N ALA A 40 19.71 -28.11 13.00
CA ALA A 40 19.25 -26.95 13.74
C ALA A 40 20.23 -25.78 13.61
N CYS A 41 21.54 -26.00 13.66
CA CYS A 41 22.51 -24.92 13.41
C CYS A 41 22.34 -24.32 12.01
N ARG A 42 22.18 -25.15 10.96
CA ARG A 42 21.91 -24.64 9.61
C ARG A 42 20.59 -23.86 9.50
N TYR A 43 19.55 -24.30 10.23
CA TYR A 43 18.31 -23.53 10.30
C TYR A 43 18.52 -22.16 10.92
N LEU A 44 19.25 -22.06 12.03
CA LEU A 44 19.55 -20.78 12.68
C LEU A 44 20.45 -19.88 11.81
N GLU A 45 21.42 -20.44 11.12
CA GLU A 45 22.25 -19.73 10.14
C GLU A 45 21.38 -19.18 9.00
N TRP A 46 20.43 -19.99 8.49
CA TRP A 46 19.48 -19.54 7.47
C TRP A 46 18.61 -18.41 7.99
N VAL A 47 18.05 -18.50 9.21
CA VAL A 47 17.25 -17.42 9.81
C VAL A 47 18.07 -16.13 9.94
N HIS A 48 19.32 -16.25 10.38
CA HIS A 48 20.22 -15.09 10.51
C HIS A 48 20.45 -14.43 9.14
N GLU A 49 20.77 -15.18 8.13
CA GLU A 49 21.00 -14.67 6.77
C GLU A 49 19.72 -14.09 6.16
N ALA A 50 18.57 -14.74 6.32
CA ALA A 50 17.29 -14.25 5.87
C ALA A 50 16.93 -12.89 6.52
N ARG A 51 17.11 -12.75 7.84
CA ARG A 51 16.94 -11.47 8.56
C ARG A 51 17.89 -10.40 8.03
N ARG A 52 19.15 -10.73 7.79
CA ARG A 52 20.15 -9.81 7.25
C ARG A 52 19.75 -9.30 5.86
N LEU A 53 19.26 -10.16 4.98
CA LEU A 53 18.84 -9.81 3.62
C LEU A 53 17.55 -8.99 3.58
N LEU A 54 16.57 -9.31 4.44
CA LEU A 54 15.25 -8.66 4.42
C LEU A 54 15.19 -7.39 5.28
N ARG A 55 16.13 -7.22 6.21
CA ARG A 55 16.21 -6.03 7.06
C ARG A 55 16.37 -4.77 6.20
N GLY A 56 15.47 -3.81 6.39
CA GLY A 56 15.44 -2.57 5.62
C GLY A 56 14.78 -2.68 4.25
N GLN A 57 14.30 -3.88 3.85
CA GLN A 57 13.48 -4.05 2.64
C GLN A 57 11.98 -4.14 2.96
N ILE A 58 11.64 -4.67 4.15
CA ILE A 58 10.27 -4.82 4.66
C ILE A 58 10.16 -4.21 6.05
N ARG A 59 8.93 -3.99 6.50
CA ARG A 59 8.67 -3.43 7.84
C ARG A 59 9.05 -4.42 8.94
N PRO A 60 9.45 -3.94 10.13
CA PRO A 60 9.83 -4.83 11.24
C PRO A 60 8.76 -5.86 11.63
N ALA A 61 7.47 -5.46 11.63
CA ALA A 61 6.37 -6.37 11.92
C ALA A 61 6.21 -7.47 10.86
N GLU A 62 6.46 -7.17 9.59
CA GLU A 62 6.43 -8.13 8.49
C GLU A 62 7.63 -9.09 8.57
N LEU A 63 8.80 -8.57 8.94
CA LEU A 63 9.98 -9.39 9.19
C LEU A 63 9.76 -10.37 10.35
N GLU A 64 9.13 -9.91 11.44
CA GLU A 64 8.78 -10.74 12.59
C GLU A 64 7.72 -11.80 12.23
N TYR A 65 6.79 -11.49 11.33
CA TYR A 65 5.83 -12.47 10.81
C TYR A 65 6.53 -13.58 9.99
N LEU A 66 7.46 -13.23 9.12
CA LEU A 66 8.19 -14.20 8.29
C LEU A 66 9.19 -15.04 9.10
N LEU A 67 9.83 -14.40 10.07
CA LEU A 67 10.96 -14.96 10.85
C LEU A 67 10.77 -14.60 12.35
N PRO A 68 9.83 -15.23 13.08
CA PRO A 68 9.58 -14.93 14.48
C PRO A 68 10.81 -15.09 15.36
N SER A 69 11.09 -14.10 16.20
CA SER A 69 12.21 -14.14 17.15
C SER A 69 12.03 -15.23 18.18
N GLN A 70 10.80 -15.47 18.63
CA GLN A 70 10.50 -16.51 19.63
C GLN A 70 10.85 -17.91 19.11
N ASP A 71 10.54 -18.22 17.86
CA ASP A 71 10.87 -19.52 17.25
C ASP A 71 12.38 -19.73 17.19
N TYR A 72 13.16 -18.69 16.87
CA TYR A 72 14.60 -18.71 16.89
C TYR A 72 15.13 -19.04 18.28
N GLU A 73 14.62 -18.39 19.33
CA GLU A 73 15.02 -18.60 20.73
C GLU A 73 14.68 -20.01 21.22
N VAL A 74 13.51 -20.53 20.84
CA VAL A 74 13.08 -21.90 21.18
C VAL A 74 14.04 -22.93 20.55
N VAL A 75 14.39 -22.78 19.28
CA VAL A 75 15.32 -23.70 18.61
C VAL A 75 16.72 -23.59 19.23
N LEU A 76 17.20 -22.39 19.54
CA LEU A 76 18.49 -22.18 20.19
C LEU A 76 18.55 -22.84 21.58
N ALA A 77 17.50 -22.67 22.40
CA ALA A 77 17.40 -23.31 23.71
C ALA A 77 17.34 -24.84 23.58
N ALA A 78 16.61 -25.35 22.58
CA ALA A 78 16.51 -26.78 22.32
C ALA A 78 17.85 -27.40 21.89
N ILE A 79 18.70 -26.68 21.13
CA ILE A 79 20.08 -27.12 20.80
C ILE A 79 20.90 -27.29 22.08
N ALA A 80 20.86 -26.30 23.00
CA ALA A 80 21.60 -26.36 24.25
C ALA A 80 21.14 -27.53 25.14
N ALA A 81 19.83 -27.77 25.24
CA ALA A 81 19.28 -28.91 25.98
C ALA A 81 19.63 -30.27 25.33
N HIS A 82 19.60 -30.35 23.99
CA HIS A 82 19.94 -31.55 23.24
C HIS A 82 21.43 -31.90 23.36
N ALA A 83 22.31 -30.94 23.32
CA ALA A 83 23.75 -31.13 23.51
C ALA A 83 24.09 -31.74 24.88
N ALA A 84 23.23 -31.54 25.88
CA ALA A 84 23.38 -32.11 27.23
C ALA A 84 22.77 -33.51 27.35
N SER A 85 22.04 -34.02 26.34
CA SER A 85 21.34 -35.33 26.37
C SER A 85 21.75 -36.21 25.19
N ASN A 86 22.22 -37.44 25.48
CA ASN A 86 22.63 -38.42 24.44
C ASN A 86 21.55 -39.45 24.09
N HIS A 87 20.25 -39.04 24.05
CA HIS A 87 19.14 -39.97 23.82
C HIS A 87 18.56 -39.93 22.39
N LEU A 88 18.42 -41.10 21.74
CA LEU A 88 17.80 -41.27 20.42
C LEU A 88 16.35 -40.73 20.34
N ALA A 89 15.61 -40.73 21.46
CA ALA A 89 14.27 -40.19 21.53
C ALA A 89 14.27 -38.65 21.35
N SER A 90 15.27 -37.97 21.91
CA SER A 90 15.42 -36.52 21.77
C SER A 90 15.80 -36.11 20.35
N GLU A 91 16.57 -36.92 19.62
CA GLU A 91 16.88 -36.70 18.19
C GLU A 91 15.62 -36.66 17.32
N ARG A 92 14.68 -37.58 17.53
CA ARG A 92 13.43 -37.63 16.76
C ARG A 92 12.55 -36.40 17.02
N VAL A 93 12.38 -36.05 18.29
CA VAL A 93 11.57 -34.88 18.67
C VAL A 93 12.20 -33.61 18.11
N PHE A 94 13.51 -33.46 18.21
CA PHE A 94 14.20 -32.27 17.75
C PHE A 94 14.20 -32.14 16.22
N ASN A 95 14.35 -33.22 15.48
CA ASN A 95 14.16 -33.22 14.03
C ASN A 95 12.73 -32.87 13.63
N GLY A 96 11.73 -33.32 14.40
CA GLY A 96 10.32 -32.92 14.21
C GLY A 96 10.10 -31.42 14.39
N LEU A 97 10.67 -30.83 15.44
CA LEU A 97 10.61 -29.38 15.67
C LEU A 97 11.17 -28.59 14.49
N ILE A 98 12.37 -28.96 13.99
CA ILE A 98 12.99 -28.27 12.86
C ILE A 98 12.16 -28.44 11.58
N ALA A 99 11.62 -29.66 11.34
CA ALA A 99 10.75 -29.89 10.19
C ALA A 99 9.52 -29.01 10.21
N THR A 100 8.85 -28.89 11.36
CA THR A 100 7.70 -27.99 11.55
C THR A 100 8.08 -26.54 11.26
N GLN A 101 9.21 -26.06 11.78
CA GLN A 101 9.68 -24.71 11.51
C GLN A 101 9.96 -24.45 10.03
N LEU A 102 10.56 -25.41 9.33
CA LEU A 102 10.82 -25.29 7.88
C LEU A 102 9.53 -25.22 7.07
N ASP A 103 8.54 -26.04 7.41
CA ASP A 103 7.23 -26.05 6.74
C ASP A 103 6.47 -24.75 6.98
N GLU A 104 6.43 -24.25 8.23
CA GLU A 104 5.78 -22.98 8.58
C GLU A 104 6.45 -21.80 7.87
N ARG A 105 7.79 -21.74 7.89
CA ARG A 105 8.51 -20.65 7.19
C ARG A 105 8.31 -20.74 5.68
N GLY A 106 8.42 -21.95 5.11
CA GLY A 106 8.12 -22.16 3.69
C GLY A 106 6.74 -21.65 3.30
N GLY A 107 5.72 -22.04 4.04
CA GLY A 107 4.33 -21.57 3.82
C GLY A 107 4.16 -20.06 3.98
N ALA A 108 4.81 -19.45 4.99
CA ALA A 108 4.76 -18.01 5.20
C ALA A 108 5.39 -17.22 4.03
N PHE A 109 6.56 -17.67 3.54
CA PHE A 109 7.21 -17.05 2.38
C PHE A 109 6.41 -17.26 1.08
N ASP A 110 5.83 -18.44 0.86
CA ASP A 110 5.01 -18.72 -0.32
C ASP A 110 3.74 -17.84 -0.34
N ALA A 111 3.09 -17.66 0.81
CA ALA A 111 1.95 -16.75 0.95
C ALA A 111 2.35 -15.29 0.70
N ALA A 112 3.46 -14.84 1.27
CA ALA A 112 3.99 -13.48 1.08
C ALA A 112 4.32 -13.20 -0.39
N LEU A 113 4.99 -14.12 -1.08
CA LEU A 113 5.31 -14.03 -2.51
C LEU A 113 4.04 -13.97 -3.36
N SER A 114 3.06 -14.85 -3.09
CA SER A 114 1.79 -14.85 -3.81
C SER A 114 1.04 -13.53 -3.67
N ASP A 115 1.00 -12.96 -2.47
CA ASP A 115 0.30 -11.69 -2.23
C ASP A 115 1.06 -10.51 -2.84
N LEU A 116 2.40 -10.48 -2.76
CA LEU A 116 3.21 -9.46 -3.42
C LEU A 116 3.05 -9.50 -4.95
N ASP A 117 3.07 -10.69 -5.56
CA ASP A 117 2.85 -10.88 -7.00
C ASP A 117 1.48 -10.36 -7.45
N LYS A 118 0.42 -10.60 -6.66
CA LYS A 118 -0.92 -10.06 -6.95
C LYS A 118 -0.93 -8.54 -6.96
N GLN A 119 -0.26 -7.90 -5.99
CA GLN A 119 -0.19 -6.43 -5.91
C GLN A 119 0.64 -5.83 -7.05
N ILE A 120 1.79 -6.40 -7.37
CA ILE A 120 2.61 -5.98 -8.51
C ILE A 120 1.79 -6.06 -9.80
N LYS A 121 1.15 -7.20 -10.07
CA LYS A 121 0.32 -7.39 -11.27
C LYS A 121 -0.85 -6.42 -11.33
N ARG A 122 -1.52 -6.13 -10.20
CA ARG A 122 -2.62 -5.16 -10.11
C ARG A 122 -2.21 -3.80 -10.67
N PHE A 123 -1.07 -3.27 -10.26
CA PHE A 123 -0.58 -1.97 -10.73
C PHE A 123 0.08 -2.02 -12.11
N GLN A 124 0.63 -3.16 -12.53
CA GLN A 124 1.15 -3.36 -13.89
C GLN A 124 0.04 -3.33 -14.95
N GLN A 125 -1.18 -3.76 -14.64
CA GLN A 125 -2.33 -3.69 -15.55
C GLN A 125 -2.71 -2.25 -15.93
N GLN A 126 -2.31 -1.27 -15.13
CA GLN A 126 -2.55 0.15 -15.35
C GLN A 126 -1.28 0.89 -15.84
N ARG A 127 -0.33 0.16 -16.46
CA ARG A 127 1.01 0.68 -16.80
C ARG A 127 0.98 1.97 -17.63
N ASP A 128 0.02 2.10 -18.53
CA ASP A 128 -0.08 3.23 -19.46
C ASP A 128 -0.87 4.42 -18.89
N ALA A 129 -1.54 4.24 -17.74
CA ALA A 129 -2.31 5.29 -17.11
C ALA A 129 -1.49 6.07 -16.06
N GLU A 130 -1.67 7.39 -15.96
CA GLU A 130 -1.17 8.16 -14.83
C GLU A 130 -1.91 7.74 -13.56
N LEU A 131 -1.16 7.35 -12.51
CA LEU A 131 -1.73 6.97 -11.21
C LEU A 131 -1.92 8.23 -10.37
N VAL A 132 -3.15 8.46 -9.92
CA VAL A 132 -3.54 9.68 -9.23
C VAL A 132 -4.23 9.33 -7.91
N VAL A 133 -3.79 9.93 -6.83
CA VAL A 133 -4.49 9.94 -5.54
C VAL A 133 -5.04 11.34 -5.32
N LEU A 134 -6.36 11.46 -5.16
CA LEU A 134 -7.02 12.71 -4.84
C LEU A 134 -7.23 12.81 -3.33
N ASP A 135 -6.84 13.94 -2.76
CA ASP A 135 -7.17 14.28 -1.38
C ASP A 135 -8.70 14.41 -1.20
N THR A 136 -9.19 14.12 -0.01
CA THR A 136 -10.61 14.21 0.36
C THR A 136 -11.21 15.58 0.03
N ASN A 137 -10.42 16.63 0.18
CA ASN A 137 -10.85 18.02 -0.12
C ASN A 137 -11.21 18.23 -1.59
N ILE A 138 -10.59 17.47 -2.52
CA ILE A 138 -10.93 17.56 -3.95
C ILE A 138 -12.38 17.09 -4.17
N TYR A 139 -12.77 15.96 -3.58
CA TYR A 139 -14.13 15.43 -3.69
C TYR A 139 -15.20 16.36 -3.11
N MET A 140 -14.84 17.09 -2.03
CA MET A 140 -15.79 17.94 -1.28
C MET A 140 -15.87 19.38 -1.79
N HIS A 141 -14.80 19.91 -2.35
CA HIS A 141 -14.68 21.35 -2.63
C HIS A 141 -14.41 21.70 -4.10
N HIS A 142 -14.07 20.73 -4.94
CA HIS A 142 -13.89 20.99 -6.37
C HIS A 142 -15.22 21.53 -6.97
N PRO A 143 -15.22 22.55 -7.87
CA PRO A 143 -16.44 23.07 -8.48
C PRO A 143 -17.29 22.00 -9.16
N GLN A 144 -16.64 21.12 -9.91
CA GLN A 144 -17.30 19.99 -10.58
C GLN A 144 -17.35 18.77 -9.68
N LYS A 145 -18.29 17.85 -9.93
CA LYS A 145 -18.36 16.55 -9.26
C LYS A 145 -17.35 15.59 -9.87
N LEU A 146 -16.95 14.55 -9.12
CA LEU A 146 -15.93 13.58 -9.55
C LEU A 146 -16.14 13.05 -10.98
N GLY A 147 -17.39 12.79 -11.38
CA GLY A 147 -17.72 12.32 -12.73
C GLY A 147 -17.50 13.34 -13.84
N ASP A 148 -17.45 14.63 -13.51
CA ASP A 148 -17.43 15.75 -14.44
C ASP A 148 -16.07 16.47 -14.49
N ILE A 149 -15.14 16.18 -13.55
CA ILE A 149 -13.83 16.83 -13.49
C ILE A 149 -13.00 16.45 -14.71
N ASP A 150 -12.47 17.44 -15.40
CA ASP A 150 -11.47 17.24 -16.45
C ASP A 150 -10.05 17.17 -15.85
N LEU A 151 -9.75 16.07 -15.14
CA LEU A 151 -8.46 15.86 -14.52
C LEU A 151 -7.29 15.92 -15.52
N ALA A 152 -7.49 15.47 -16.75
CA ALA A 152 -6.44 15.50 -17.76
C ALA A 152 -6.07 16.93 -18.15
N GLY A 153 -7.07 17.78 -18.34
CA GLY A 153 -6.88 19.20 -18.61
C GLY A 153 -6.26 19.94 -17.43
N GLU A 154 -6.80 19.76 -16.23
CA GLU A 154 -6.33 20.44 -15.01
C GLU A 154 -4.90 20.04 -14.62
N LEU A 155 -4.53 18.78 -14.81
CA LEU A 155 -3.18 18.27 -14.55
C LEU A 155 -2.23 18.40 -15.74
N ARG A 156 -2.69 18.97 -16.85
CA ARG A 156 -1.93 19.17 -18.11
C ARG A 156 -1.34 17.86 -18.66
N LEU A 157 -2.12 16.80 -18.60
CA LEU A 157 -1.72 15.46 -19.03
C LEU A 157 -2.07 15.14 -20.48
N GLY A 158 -2.70 16.08 -21.21
CA GLY A 158 -3.13 15.86 -22.57
C GLY A 158 -4.13 14.68 -22.68
N ASN A 159 -3.80 13.68 -23.49
CA ASN A 159 -4.65 12.53 -23.74
C ASN A 159 -4.30 11.31 -22.89
N ALA A 160 -3.52 11.47 -21.82
CA ALA A 160 -3.12 10.36 -20.99
C ALA A 160 -4.32 9.68 -20.31
N ASP A 161 -4.30 8.38 -20.24
CA ASP A 161 -5.20 7.63 -19.39
C ASP A 161 -4.91 7.96 -17.93
N ILE A 162 -5.94 8.04 -17.10
CA ILE A 162 -5.84 8.33 -15.67
C ILE A 162 -6.48 7.20 -14.89
N HIS A 163 -5.76 6.71 -13.89
CA HIS A 163 -6.27 5.76 -12.92
C HIS A 163 -6.28 6.37 -11.51
N ILE A 164 -7.48 6.70 -11.03
CA ILE A 164 -7.68 7.29 -9.71
C ILE A 164 -7.65 6.18 -8.67
N LEU A 165 -6.73 6.28 -7.73
CA LEU A 165 -6.60 5.38 -6.59
C LEU A 165 -7.18 6.07 -5.36
N VAL A 166 -8.18 5.45 -4.75
CA VAL A 166 -8.89 6.00 -3.59
C VAL A 166 -8.52 5.17 -2.35
N PRO A 167 -7.58 5.62 -1.51
CA PRO A 167 -7.28 4.96 -0.24
C PRO A 167 -8.54 4.89 0.64
N LEU A 168 -8.68 3.81 1.42
CA LEU A 168 -9.87 3.60 2.26
C LEU A 168 -10.08 4.74 3.26
N VAL A 169 -9.02 5.36 3.76
CA VAL A 169 -9.10 6.54 4.64
C VAL A 169 -9.86 7.70 4.01
N VAL A 170 -9.76 7.91 2.69
CA VAL A 170 -10.52 8.94 1.95
C VAL A 170 -12.02 8.62 1.98
N ILE A 171 -12.39 7.34 1.78
CA ILE A 171 -13.79 6.91 1.88
C ILE A 171 -14.34 7.18 3.28
N ASP A 172 -13.57 6.84 4.33
CA ASP A 172 -13.99 7.07 5.72
C ASP A 172 -14.15 8.56 6.06
N GLU A 173 -13.30 9.42 5.52
CA GLU A 173 -13.43 10.87 5.69
C GLU A 173 -14.67 11.41 4.96
N LEU A 174 -14.92 10.95 3.74
CA LEU A 174 -16.13 11.29 3.00
C LEU A 174 -17.39 10.81 3.74
N ASP A 175 -17.38 9.60 4.29
CA ASP A 175 -18.49 9.08 5.09
C ASP A 175 -18.76 9.92 6.34
N LYS A 176 -17.71 10.36 7.04
CA LYS A 176 -17.85 11.32 8.14
C LYS A 176 -18.38 12.66 7.65
N GLY A 177 -17.90 13.12 6.47
CA GLY A 177 -18.31 14.37 5.84
C GLY A 177 -19.79 14.43 5.49
N LYS A 178 -20.46 13.32 5.21
CA LYS A 178 -21.91 13.25 4.96
C LYS A 178 -22.75 13.87 6.10
N ARG A 179 -22.23 13.87 7.33
CA ARG A 179 -22.92 14.40 8.52
C ARG A 179 -22.81 15.90 8.65
N ALA A 180 -22.00 16.56 7.84
CA ALA A 180 -21.76 18.01 7.97
C ALA A 180 -22.94 18.89 7.56
N GLY A 181 -23.95 18.35 6.87
CA GLY A 181 -25.07 19.12 6.30
C GLY A 181 -24.67 20.05 5.15
N GLY A 182 -25.66 20.65 4.51
CA GLY A 182 -25.45 21.60 3.40
C GLY A 182 -24.75 20.98 2.19
N ASP A 183 -24.13 21.83 1.35
CA ASP A 183 -23.46 21.41 0.11
C ASP A 183 -22.31 20.44 0.36
N ARG A 184 -21.54 20.65 1.42
CA ARG A 184 -20.42 19.76 1.80
C ARG A 184 -20.87 18.34 2.08
N GLY A 185 -21.95 18.17 2.87
CA GLY A 185 -22.50 16.85 3.17
C GLY A 185 -23.07 16.18 1.93
N TYR A 186 -23.74 16.94 1.07
CA TYR A 186 -24.25 16.46 -0.21
C TYR A 186 -23.12 15.94 -1.13
N ARG A 187 -22.04 16.71 -1.27
CA ARG A 187 -20.88 16.33 -2.12
C ARG A 187 -20.17 15.10 -1.60
N ALA A 188 -19.96 15.00 -0.29
CA ALA A 188 -19.39 13.82 0.34
C ALA A 188 -20.26 12.57 0.07
N ALA A 189 -21.58 12.68 0.25
CA ALA A 189 -22.53 11.61 -0.04
C ALA A 189 -22.53 11.19 -1.51
N TYR A 190 -22.50 12.18 -2.41
CA TYR A 190 -22.41 11.94 -3.84
C TYR A 190 -21.11 11.18 -4.19
N ALA A 191 -19.96 11.66 -3.72
CA ALA A 191 -18.66 11.07 -4.03
C ALA A 191 -18.60 9.59 -3.62
N VAL A 192 -18.98 9.27 -2.39
CA VAL A 192 -18.99 7.86 -1.92
C VAL A 192 -19.93 7.00 -2.74
N SER A 193 -21.18 7.45 -2.97
CA SER A 193 -22.15 6.69 -3.75
C SER A 193 -21.74 6.51 -5.21
N TYR A 194 -21.07 7.51 -5.79
CA TYR A 194 -20.57 7.45 -7.15
C TYR A 194 -19.40 6.49 -7.27
N ILE A 195 -18.41 6.58 -6.34
CA ILE A 195 -17.26 5.67 -6.31
C ILE A 195 -17.73 4.22 -6.15
N ASP A 196 -18.65 3.94 -5.21
CA ASP A 196 -19.18 2.60 -4.99
C ASP A 196 -19.87 2.04 -6.25
N LYS A 197 -20.76 2.82 -6.84
CA LYS A 197 -21.45 2.46 -8.10
C LYS A 197 -20.48 2.15 -9.23
N ILE A 198 -19.48 3.01 -9.43
CA ILE A 198 -18.48 2.84 -10.51
C ILE A 198 -17.57 1.66 -10.22
N ALA A 199 -17.12 1.46 -8.99
CA ALA A 199 -16.28 0.33 -8.61
C ALA A 199 -16.97 -1.01 -8.91
N GLN A 200 -18.28 -1.12 -8.60
CA GLN A 200 -19.10 -2.29 -8.95
C GLN A 200 -19.26 -2.50 -10.46
N ALA A 201 -19.22 -1.42 -11.25
CA ALA A 201 -19.33 -1.45 -12.71
C ALA A 201 -17.97 -1.55 -13.44
N GLY A 202 -16.89 -1.97 -12.75
CA GLY A 202 -15.56 -2.13 -13.34
C GLY A 202 -14.68 -0.87 -13.33
N GLY A 203 -15.03 0.12 -12.51
CA GLY A 203 -14.18 1.27 -12.20
C GLY A 203 -14.07 2.34 -13.29
N ARG A 204 -14.88 2.31 -14.35
CA ARG A 204 -14.74 3.25 -15.47
C ARG A 204 -15.59 4.51 -15.28
N ILE A 205 -14.93 5.66 -15.17
CA ILE A 205 -15.57 6.99 -15.15
C ILE A 205 -15.79 7.47 -16.61
N HIS A 206 -14.73 7.50 -17.42
CA HIS A 206 -14.77 7.87 -18.83
C HIS A 206 -14.15 6.80 -19.71
N ALA A 207 -14.73 6.54 -20.86
CA ALA A 207 -14.26 5.52 -21.81
C ALA A 207 -13.02 5.97 -22.61
N GLY A 208 -12.72 7.26 -22.62
CA GLY A 208 -11.82 7.85 -23.60
C GLY A 208 -12.48 7.94 -24.98
N HIS A 209 -12.00 8.82 -25.84
CA HIS A 209 -12.41 8.91 -27.25
C HIS A 209 -11.26 9.38 -28.13
N SER A 210 -11.30 9.01 -29.40
CA SER A 210 -10.30 9.39 -30.39
C SER A 210 -10.59 10.79 -30.99
N SER A 211 -9.63 11.32 -31.73
CA SER A 211 -9.78 12.61 -32.42
C SER A 211 -10.91 12.65 -33.48
N SER A 212 -11.42 11.51 -33.92
CA SER A 212 -12.56 11.42 -34.84
C SER A 212 -13.89 11.80 -34.19
N GLU A 213 -13.97 11.78 -32.85
CA GLU A 213 -15.19 12.10 -32.06
C GLU A 213 -15.07 13.45 -31.34
N GLY A 214 -14.00 14.21 -31.60
CA GLY A 214 -13.71 15.51 -30.96
C GLY A 214 -12.26 15.61 -30.52
N HIS A 215 -11.99 16.44 -29.50
CA HIS A 215 -10.63 16.46 -28.91
C HIS A 215 -10.32 15.13 -28.26
N PRO A 216 -9.16 14.48 -28.58
CA PRO A 216 -8.81 13.20 -28.00
C PRO A 216 -8.80 13.30 -26.47
N ARG A 217 -9.41 12.34 -25.79
CA ARG A 217 -9.46 12.27 -24.33
C ARG A 217 -9.07 10.87 -23.86
N GLY A 218 -8.16 10.79 -22.89
CA GLY A 218 -7.78 9.54 -22.27
C GLY A 218 -8.92 8.92 -21.43
N LYS A 219 -8.80 7.64 -21.19
CA LYS A 219 -9.70 6.90 -20.32
C LYS A 219 -9.47 7.30 -18.86
N VAL A 220 -10.54 7.48 -18.08
CA VAL A 220 -10.47 7.72 -16.65
C VAL A 220 -11.13 6.56 -15.91
N THR A 221 -10.38 5.95 -15.01
CA THR A 221 -10.86 4.85 -14.16
C THR A 221 -10.62 5.17 -12.68
N VAL A 222 -11.38 4.52 -11.80
CA VAL A 222 -11.25 4.64 -10.34
C VAL A 222 -11.19 3.26 -9.71
N GLU A 223 -10.39 3.14 -8.67
CA GLU A 223 -10.25 1.93 -7.87
C GLU A 223 -10.11 2.29 -6.39
N VAL A 224 -10.86 1.60 -5.51
CA VAL A 224 -10.69 1.72 -4.05
C VAL A 224 -9.55 0.82 -3.62
N VAL A 225 -8.58 1.42 -2.91
CA VAL A 225 -7.43 0.70 -2.36
C VAL A 225 -7.68 0.43 -0.89
N LEU A 226 -7.97 -0.83 -0.59
CA LEU A 226 -8.19 -1.27 0.79
C LEU A 226 -6.88 -1.28 1.59
N ASP A 227 -7.00 -1.11 2.89
CA ASP A 227 -5.88 -1.30 3.80
C ASP A 227 -5.45 -2.78 3.83
N PRO A 228 -4.14 -3.07 3.89
CA PRO A 228 -3.69 -4.45 4.04
C PRO A 228 -4.13 -5.02 5.41
N PRO A 229 -4.38 -6.32 5.49
CA PRO A 229 -4.73 -6.96 6.75
C PRO A 229 -3.69 -6.66 7.85
N GLY A 230 -4.17 -6.21 9.01
CA GLY A 230 -3.31 -5.84 10.14
C GLY A 230 -2.66 -4.46 10.02
N HIS A 231 -3.04 -3.65 9.02
CA HIS A 231 -2.57 -2.26 8.91
C HIS A 231 -3.08 -1.42 10.09
N ALA A 232 -2.16 -0.77 10.80
CA ALA A 232 -2.48 0.21 11.82
C ALA A 232 -2.43 1.62 11.18
N ARG A 233 -3.57 2.27 11.11
CA ARG A 233 -3.67 3.62 10.53
C ARG A 233 -2.94 4.64 11.36
N LEU A 234 -2.37 5.63 10.68
CA LEU A 234 -1.78 6.78 11.32
C LEU A 234 -2.87 7.65 11.99
N PRO A 235 -2.55 8.35 13.10
CA PRO A 235 -3.52 9.19 13.80
C PRO A 235 -4.05 10.36 12.96
N ASN A 236 -3.27 10.84 12.00
CA ASN A 236 -3.62 11.94 11.10
C ASN A 236 -3.98 11.36 9.72
N ASN A 237 -5.15 11.66 9.22
CA ASN A 237 -5.63 11.15 7.93
C ASN A 237 -4.82 11.66 6.74
N ASP A 238 -4.35 12.93 6.77
CA ASP A 238 -3.48 13.46 5.70
C ASP A 238 -2.18 12.65 5.62
N ASP A 239 -1.58 12.32 6.78
CA ASP A 239 -0.38 11.49 6.85
C ASP A 239 -0.68 10.07 6.36
N GLU A 240 -1.84 9.53 6.68
CA GLU A 240 -2.29 8.23 6.20
C GLU A 240 -2.46 8.21 4.67
N ILE A 241 -3.10 9.22 4.08
CA ILE A 241 -3.25 9.33 2.62
C ILE A 241 -1.87 9.36 1.95
N VAL A 242 -0.94 10.17 2.47
CA VAL A 242 0.42 10.25 1.95
C VAL A 242 1.13 8.91 2.08
N ALA A 243 1.07 8.26 3.25
CA ALA A 243 1.70 6.96 3.49
C ALA A 243 1.15 5.89 2.53
N ARG A 244 -0.18 5.84 2.34
CA ARG A 244 -0.80 4.90 1.40
C ARG A 244 -0.40 5.17 -0.05
N ALA A 245 -0.31 6.45 -0.45
CA ALA A 245 0.18 6.80 -1.80
C ALA A 245 1.64 6.36 -2.01
N VAL A 246 2.50 6.49 -1.01
CA VAL A 246 3.89 6.00 -1.05
C VAL A 246 3.95 4.46 -1.13
N ASP A 247 3.15 3.75 -0.36
CA ASP A 247 3.05 2.29 -0.43
C ASP A 247 2.66 1.83 -1.86
N ILE A 248 1.66 2.49 -2.46
CA ILE A 248 1.22 2.18 -3.82
C ILE A 248 2.32 2.53 -4.84
N GLN A 249 2.98 3.68 -4.69
CA GLN A 249 4.12 4.08 -5.54
C GLN A 249 5.20 3.01 -5.56
N THR A 250 5.53 2.49 -4.38
CA THR A 250 6.55 1.45 -4.21
C THR A 250 6.14 0.14 -4.90
N LEU A 251 4.87 -0.27 -4.74
CA LEU A 251 4.33 -1.47 -5.39
C LEU A 251 4.20 -1.33 -6.91
N ALA A 252 3.82 -0.13 -7.38
CA ALA A 252 3.69 0.18 -8.80
C ALA A 252 5.05 0.33 -9.50
N GLY A 253 6.12 0.59 -8.75
CA GLY A 253 7.47 0.85 -9.27
C GLY A 253 7.57 2.12 -10.14
N ARG A 254 6.64 3.07 -9.97
CA ARG A 254 6.56 4.32 -10.74
C ARG A 254 5.90 5.44 -9.95
N PRO A 255 6.16 6.72 -10.30
CA PRO A 255 5.63 7.85 -9.57
C PRO A 255 4.11 7.88 -9.51
N ILE A 256 3.57 8.29 -8.36
CA ILE A 256 2.15 8.59 -8.16
C ILE A 256 1.98 10.10 -8.01
N ARG A 257 0.88 10.63 -8.56
CA ARG A 257 0.45 12.01 -8.36
C ARG A 257 -0.49 12.11 -7.17
N LEU A 258 -0.13 12.92 -6.20
CA LEU A 258 -1.01 13.36 -5.13
C LEU A 258 -1.59 14.72 -5.49
N VAL A 259 -2.91 14.82 -5.56
CA VAL A 259 -3.61 16.05 -5.92
C VAL A 259 -4.34 16.59 -4.70
N THR A 260 -4.00 17.80 -4.27
CA THR A 260 -4.58 18.39 -3.06
C THR A 260 -4.57 19.93 -3.12
N TYR A 261 -5.58 20.56 -2.49
CA TYR A 261 -5.58 21.98 -2.21
C TYR A 261 -4.71 22.35 -1.00
N ASP A 262 -4.51 21.44 -0.06
CA ASP A 262 -3.82 21.68 1.20
C ASP A 262 -2.30 21.87 1.03
N VAL A 263 -1.77 23.00 1.54
CA VAL A 263 -0.34 23.32 1.46
C VAL A 263 0.51 22.36 2.27
N LYS A 264 0.05 21.97 3.48
CA LYS A 264 0.82 21.06 4.37
C LYS A 264 0.90 19.68 3.75
N MET A 265 -0.21 19.18 3.23
CA MET A 265 -0.25 17.89 2.55
C MET A 265 0.66 17.89 1.30
N ARG A 266 0.71 18.99 0.55
CA ARG A 266 1.67 19.14 -0.57
C ARG A 266 3.12 19.07 -0.13
N MET A 267 3.48 19.74 0.99
CA MET A 267 4.83 19.67 1.53
C MET A 267 5.19 18.23 1.95
N ARG A 268 4.31 17.56 2.69
CA ARG A 268 4.49 16.16 3.11
C ARG A 268 4.62 15.20 1.93
N GLY A 269 3.76 15.35 0.93
CA GLY A 269 3.80 14.51 -0.27
C GLY A 269 5.11 14.66 -1.05
N ARG A 270 5.65 15.88 -1.18
CA ARG A 270 6.94 16.12 -1.82
C ARG A 270 8.11 15.54 -1.03
N ASP A 271 8.11 15.73 0.29
CA ASP A 271 9.11 15.16 1.20
C ASP A 271 9.11 13.62 1.12
N ALA A 272 7.92 13.03 0.99
CA ALA A 272 7.74 11.60 0.80
C ALA A 272 8.05 11.08 -0.63
N GLY A 273 8.51 11.94 -1.54
CA GLY A 273 8.91 11.57 -2.92
C GLY A 273 7.75 11.36 -3.89
N LEU A 274 6.55 11.84 -3.59
CA LEU A 274 5.41 11.83 -4.51
C LEU A 274 5.47 13.00 -5.50
N ARG A 275 4.90 12.83 -6.69
CA ARG A 275 4.54 13.96 -7.54
C ARG A 275 3.33 14.65 -6.94
N VAL A 276 3.39 15.95 -6.72
CA VAL A 276 2.32 16.68 -6.06
C VAL A 276 1.85 17.82 -6.93
N ASP A 277 0.56 17.78 -7.25
CA ASP A 277 -0.12 18.80 -8.04
C ASP A 277 -1.14 19.57 -7.20
N LYS A 278 -1.34 20.85 -7.52
CA LYS A 278 -2.39 21.69 -6.99
C LYS A 278 -3.36 21.96 -8.13
N LEU A 279 -4.66 21.71 -7.89
CA LEU A 279 -5.71 22.26 -8.74
C LEU A 279 -5.97 23.73 -8.39
N GLU A 280 -6.56 24.47 -9.30
CA GLU A 280 -7.02 25.83 -9.01
C GLU A 280 -8.10 25.78 -7.93
N GLU A 281 -7.89 26.53 -6.86
CA GLU A 281 -8.91 26.61 -5.81
C GLU A 281 -10.13 27.34 -6.38
N PRO A 282 -11.35 26.83 -6.11
CA PRO A 282 -12.53 27.58 -6.45
C PRO A 282 -12.47 28.95 -5.78
N GLU A 283 -12.74 30.01 -6.55
CA GLU A 283 -12.85 31.35 -5.98
C GLU A 283 -13.85 31.29 -4.82
N LYS A 284 -13.38 31.66 -3.63
CA LYS A 284 -14.28 31.83 -2.49
C LYS A 284 -15.13 33.03 -2.81
N ASP A 285 -16.44 32.83 -3.02
CA ASP A 285 -17.39 33.95 -3.07
C ASP A 285 -17.05 34.90 -1.93
N GLU A 286 -16.57 36.11 -2.28
CA GLU A 286 -16.35 37.16 -1.30
C GLU A 286 -17.67 37.39 -0.58
N LYS A 287 -17.75 37.04 0.69
CA LYS A 287 -18.89 37.39 1.52
C LYS A 287 -19.02 38.89 1.42
N PRO A 288 -20.19 39.44 0.95
CA PRO A 288 -20.35 40.85 0.83
C PRO A 288 -20.01 41.54 2.17
N SER A 289 -19.01 42.40 2.14
CA SER A 289 -18.54 43.11 3.31
C SER A 289 -19.78 43.78 3.94
N ARG A 290 -20.07 43.44 5.20
CA ARG A 290 -21.06 44.20 5.98
C ARG A 290 -20.57 45.65 6.06
N ARG A 291 -20.93 46.48 5.05
CA ARG A 291 -20.82 47.93 5.14
C ARG A 291 -21.57 48.34 6.38
N ARG A 292 -20.83 48.85 7.33
CA ARG A 292 -21.33 49.55 8.52
C ARG A 292 -22.39 50.54 8.08
N ARG A 293 -23.65 50.26 8.41
CA ARG A 293 -24.62 51.35 8.63
C ARG A 293 -24.18 52.02 9.94
N ARG A 294 -23.41 53.07 9.81
CA ARG A 294 -23.24 54.15 10.77
C ARG A 294 -23.48 55.42 9.96
N ASP A 295 -24.28 56.26 10.61
CA ASP A 295 -24.64 57.64 10.26
C ASP A 295 -25.96 57.80 9.50
N ALA A 296 -27.02 57.83 10.29
CA ALA A 296 -28.15 58.72 10.16
C ALA A 296 -28.86 58.73 11.52
N ASP A 297 -28.42 59.68 12.38
CA ASP A 297 -29.24 60.53 13.22
C ASP A 297 -28.36 61.69 13.70
#